data_63f830a50103f1a371209404969062f4
#
_entry.id   63f830a50103f1a371209404969062f4
#
_cell.length_a   1.000
_cell.length_b   1.000
_cell.length_c   1.000
_cell.angle_alpha   90.00
_cell.angle_beta   90.00
_cell.angle_gamma   90.00
#
_symmetry.space_group_name_H-M   'P 1'
#
loop_
_entity.id
_entity.type
_entity.pdbx_description
1 polymer ?
#
loop_
_entity_poly.entity_id
_entity_poly.type
_entity_poly.pdbx_seq_one_letter_code
_entity_poly.pdbx_strand_id
1 'polypeptide(L)'
;MRIHKFLAQAGVCSRREAERLVAAGAVKVNGQPAVIGQPVDPAVDVVICQGRHIKPLDRTVVLMMNKPRGYLCTNDDSHGGQTVFDMVPPEYGSLRLFCVGRLDKDSEGLLILTNDGDLANKVMHPSGGVVKRYELSLIHI
;
A
#
# COMPACT_ATOMS: atom_id res chain seq x y z
N MET A 1 -13.32 -9.80 6.57
CA MET A 1 -12.41 -8.68 6.24
C MET A 1 -13.20 -7.39 6.27
N ARG A 2 -12.63 -6.30 6.72
CA ARG A 2 -13.30 -4.99 6.70
C ARG A 2 -13.26 -4.38 5.30
N ILE A 3 -14.32 -3.66 4.91
CA ILE A 3 -14.45 -3.09 3.56
C ILE A 3 -13.27 -2.21 3.15
N HIS A 4 -12.77 -1.37 4.05
CA HIS A 4 -11.62 -0.51 3.73
C HIS A 4 -10.33 -1.33 3.48
N LYS A 5 -10.14 -2.44 4.22
CA LYS A 5 -9.03 -3.36 3.99
C LYS A 5 -9.18 -4.07 2.65
N PHE A 6 -10.39 -4.50 2.32
CA PHE A 6 -10.68 -5.14 1.03
C PHE A 6 -10.34 -4.23 -0.14
N LEU A 7 -10.82 -2.97 -0.10
CA LEU A 7 -10.56 -2.00 -1.16
C LEU A 7 -9.06 -1.70 -1.31
N ALA A 8 -8.35 -1.58 -0.20
CA ALA A 8 -6.92 -1.34 -0.22
C ALA A 8 -6.13 -2.54 -0.78
N GLN A 9 -6.47 -3.75 -0.35
CA GLN A 9 -5.83 -4.97 -0.88
C GLN A 9 -6.14 -5.21 -2.36
N ALA A 10 -7.34 -4.87 -2.78
CA ALA A 10 -7.74 -4.96 -4.19
C ALA A 10 -7.07 -3.91 -5.08
N GLY A 11 -6.29 -3.00 -4.49
CA GLY A 11 -5.53 -2.01 -5.24
C GLY A 11 -6.32 -0.77 -5.63
N VAL A 12 -7.49 -0.55 -5.05
CA VAL A 12 -8.34 0.60 -5.40
C VAL A 12 -7.75 1.90 -4.86
N CYS A 13 -7.36 1.89 -3.57
CA CYS A 13 -6.91 3.10 -2.87
C CYS A 13 -6.26 2.74 -1.54
N SER A 14 -5.81 3.74 -0.77
CA SER A 14 -5.38 3.53 0.62
C SER A 14 -6.57 3.20 1.52
N ARG A 15 -6.31 2.63 2.71
CA ARG A 15 -7.38 2.36 3.70
C ARG A 15 -8.13 3.63 4.10
N ARG A 16 -7.39 4.74 4.29
CA ARG A 16 -7.99 6.03 4.65
C ARG A 16 -8.87 6.56 3.53
N GLU A 17 -8.41 6.47 2.28
CA GLU A 17 -9.22 6.87 1.13
C GLU A 17 -10.44 5.96 0.97
N ALA A 18 -10.31 4.67 1.23
CA ALA A 18 -11.44 3.74 1.22
C ALA A 18 -12.53 4.15 2.22
N GLU A 19 -12.15 4.57 3.43
CA GLU A 19 -13.12 5.08 4.40
C GLU A 19 -13.83 6.34 3.89
N ARG A 20 -13.09 7.23 3.23
CA ARG A 20 -13.70 8.44 2.61
C ARG A 20 -14.68 8.07 1.50
N LEU A 21 -14.34 7.11 0.65
CA LEU A 21 -15.23 6.64 -0.41
C LEU A 21 -16.50 5.99 0.13
N VAL A 22 -16.37 5.20 1.20
CA VAL A 22 -17.52 4.61 1.89
C VAL A 22 -18.41 5.70 2.48
N ALA A 23 -17.84 6.68 3.19
CA ALA A 23 -18.58 7.79 3.77
C ALA A 23 -19.27 8.65 2.70
N ALA A 24 -18.68 8.79 1.52
CA ALA A 24 -19.24 9.52 0.40
C ALA A 24 -20.34 8.76 -0.38
N GLY A 25 -20.64 7.51 0.01
CA GLY A 25 -21.63 6.69 -0.68
C GLY A 25 -21.15 6.10 -2.00
N ALA A 26 -19.85 6.12 -2.28
CA ALA A 26 -19.28 5.64 -3.53
C ALA A 26 -19.10 4.13 -3.59
N VAL A 27 -19.32 3.42 -2.47
CA VAL A 27 -19.11 1.98 -2.34
C VAL A 27 -20.41 1.27 -2.03
N LYS A 28 -20.68 0.20 -2.77
CA LYS A 28 -21.85 -0.66 -2.54
C LYS A 28 -21.39 -2.10 -2.29
N VAL A 29 -22.07 -2.78 -1.38
CA VAL A 29 -21.89 -4.20 -1.12
C VAL A 29 -23.23 -4.88 -1.38
N ASN A 30 -23.26 -5.83 -2.31
CA ASN A 30 -24.47 -6.54 -2.71
C ASN A 30 -25.63 -5.59 -3.08
N GLY A 31 -25.30 -4.49 -3.77
CA GLY A 31 -26.28 -3.52 -4.23
C GLY A 31 -26.72 -2.46 -3.19
N GLN A 32 -26.25 -2.56 -1.95
CA GLN A 32 -26.57 -1.62 -0.89
C GLN A 32 -25.38 -0.73 -0.56
N PRO A 33 -25.58 0.54 -0.21
CA PRO A 33 -24.50 1.41 0.23
C PRO A 33 -23.74 0.79 1.40
N ALA A 34 -22.42 0.75 1.31
CA ALA A 34 -21.57 0.27 2.38
C ALA A 34 -21.53 1.24 3.54
N VAL A 35 -21.36 0.72 4.75
CA VAL A 35 -21.11 1.51 5.96
C VAL A 35 -19.66 1.36 6.41
N ILE A 36 -19.14 2.38 7.11
CA ILE A 36 -17.76 2.37 7.61
C ILE A 36 -17.58 1.17 8.55
N GLY A 37 -16.50 0.43 8.32
CA GLY A 37 -16.18 -0.75 9.11
C GLY A 37 -16.97 -2.00 8.77
N GLN A 38 -17.82 -1.97 7.75
CA GLN A 38 -18.63 -3.12 7.34
C GLN A 38 -17.74 -4.32 7.02
N PRO A 39 -18.04 -5.52 7.57
CA PRO A 39 -17.36 -6.74 7.16
C PRO A 39 -17.82 -7.17 5.77
N VAL A 40 -16.88 -7.69 4.99
CA VAL A 40 -17.14 -8.29 3.66
C VAL A 40 -16.44 -9.63 3.55
N ASP A 41 -17.06 -10.54 2.85
CA ASP A 41 -16.45 -11.82 2.46
C ASP A 41 -16.05 -11.75 0.99
N PRO A 42 -14.74 -11.71 0.69
CA PRO A 42 -14.27 -11.59 -0.69
C PRO A 42 -14.71 -12.73 -1.61
N ALA A 43 -15.06 -13.88 -1.06
CA ALA A 43 -15.48 -15.05 -1.83
C ALA A 43 -16.95 -14.98 -2.26
N VAL A 44 -17.78 -14.21 -1.56
CA VAL A 44 -19.23 -14.22 -1.72
C VAL A 44 -19.80 -12.85 -2.05
N ASP A 45 -19.29 -11.80 -1.42
CA ASP A 45 -19.86 -10.45 -1.54
C ASP A 45 -19.42 -9.76 -2.84
N VAL A 46 -20.37 -9.10 -3.46
CA VAL A 46 -20.12 -8.26 -4.66
C VAL A 46 -19.90 -6.83 -4.21
N VAL A 47 -18.69 -6.34 -4.41
CA VAL A 47 -18.31 -4.96 -4.06
C VAL A 47 -18.20 -4.13 -5.32
N ILE A 48 -18.88 -3.00 -5.34
CA ILE A 48 -18.81 -2.00 -6.41
C ILE A 48 -18.32 -0.69 -5.83
N CYS A 49 -17.29 -0.13 -6.43
CA CYS A 49 -16.74 1.17 -6.04
C CYS A 49 -16.70 2.10 -7.25
N GLN A 50 -17.34 3.25 -7.14
CA GLN A 50 -17.43 4.23 -8.23
C GLN A 50 -17.91 3.60 -9.55
N GLY A 51 -18.88 2.71 -9.46
CA GLY A 51 -19.48 2.02 -10.61
C GLY A 51 -18.69 0.84 -11.16
N ARG A 52 -17.53 0.52 -10.56
CA ARG A 52 -16.70 -0.60 -11.00
C ARG A 52 -16.82 -1.78 -10.04
N HIS A 53 -16.95 -2.98 -10.59
CA HIS A 53 -16.87 -4.21 -9.80
C HIS A 53 -15.43 -4.44 -9.33
N ILE A 54 -15.25 -4.51 -8.03
CA ILE A 54 -13.94 -4.71 -7.42
C ILE A 54 -13.76 -6.19 -7.11
N LYS A 55 -12.75 -6.78 -7.71
CA LYS A 55 -12.40 -8.19 -7.49
C LYS A 55 -11.33 -8.30 -6.40
N PRO A 56 -11.32 -9.40 -5.63
CA PRO A 56 -10.22 -9.70 -4.72
C PRO A 56 -8.88 -9.70 -5.46
N LEU A 57 -7.83 -9.38 -4.71
CA LEU A 57 -6.47 -9.43 -5.25
C LEU A 57 -6.12 -10.89 -5.60
N ASP A 58 -5.74 -11.12 -6.83
CA ASP A 58 -5.39 -12.45 -7.35
C ASP A 58 -3.86 -12.68 -7.44
N ARG A 59 -3.08 -11.63 -7.23
CA ARG A 59 -1.62 -11.69 -7.31
C ARG A 59 -0.96 -10.86 -6.22
N THR A 60 -0.18 -11.52 -5.37
CA THR A 60 0.71 -10.85 -4.42
C THR A 60 2.12 -10.75 -4.98
N VAL A 61 2.76 -9.61 -4.76
CA VAL A 61 4.11 -9.34 -5.24
C VAL A 61 4.94 -8.77 -4.11
N VAL A 62 6.17 -9.24 -4.02
CA VAL A 62 7.18 -8.69 -3.11
C VAL A 62 8.41 -8.35 -3.92
N LEU A 63 8.80 -7.10 -3.91
CA LEU A 63 9.99 -6.61 -4.59
C LEU A 63 11.01 -6.15 -3.56
N MET A 64 12.27 -6.46 -3.79
CA MET A 64 13.39 -5.88 -3.07
C MET A 64 14.10 -4.87 -3.94
N MET A 65 14.46 -3.76 -3.33
CA MET A 65 15.17 -2.68 -4.01
C MET A 65 16.35 -2.23 -3.16
N ASN A 66 17.45 -1.92 -3.82
CA ASN A 66 18.49 -1.10 -3.22
C ASN A 66 18.16 0.36 -3.54
N LYS A 67 17.47 1.01 -2.60
CA LYS A 67 17.02 2.38 -2.81
C LYS A 67 18.23 3.31 -2.91
N PRO A 68 18.37 4.05 -4.03
CA PRO A 68 19.38 5.11 -4.14
C PRO A 68 18.95 6.38 -3.39
N ARG A 69 19.89 7.27 -3.19
CA ARG A 69 19.60 8.61 -2.69
C ARG A 69 18.77 9.41 -3.69
N GLY A 70 17.97 10.34 -3.20
CA GLY A 70 17.20 11.26 -4.01
C GLY A 70 15.77 10.82 -4.31
N TYR A 71 15.34 9.66 -3.82
CA TYR A 71 14.00 9.13 -4.05
C TYR A 71 13.19 9.06 -2.75
N LEU A 72 11.93 9.47 -2.85
CA LEU A 72 10.99 9.47 -1.73
C LEU A 72 10.29 8.11 -1.60
N CYS A 73 10.10 7.65 -0.36
CA CYS A 73 9.30 6.47 -0.03
C CYS A 73 7.82 6.85 0.18
N THR A 74 7.15 7.34 -0.85
CA THR A 74 5.75 7.73 -0.76
C THR A 74 5.01 7.40 -2.04
N ASN A 75 3.71 7.11 -1.92
CA ASN A 75 2.79 7.00 -3.05
C ASN A 75 2.25 8.36 -3.47
N ASP A 76 2.49 9.40 -2.70
CA ASP A 76 2.04 10.75 -2.96
C ASP A 76 3.16 11.53 -3.65
N ASP A 77 2.92 11.92 -4.90
CA ASP A 77 3.83 12.72 -5.72
C ASP A 77 3.50 14.23 -5.68
N SER A 78 2.61 14.65 -4.78
CA SER A 78 2.15 16.04 -4.67
C SER A 78 3.30 17.03 -4.41
N HIS A 79 4.44 16.55 -3.92
CA HIS A 79 5.62 17.36 -3.65
C HIS A 79 6.58 17.48 -4.85
N GLY A 80 6.23 16.88 -6.00
CA GLY A 80 6.99 17.00 -7.24
C GLY A 80 8.35 16.30 -7.27
N GLY A 81 8.65 15.44 -6.28
CA GLY A 81 9.88 14.67 -6.20
C GLY A 81 9.75 13.31 -6.87
N GLN A 82 10.88 12.73 -7.26
CA GLN A 82 10.92 11.33 -7.70
C GLN A 82 10.65 10.40 -6.52
N THR A 83 9.86 9.37 -6.75
CA THR A 83 9.56 8.35 -5.74
C THR A 83 10.19 7.02 -6.12
N VAL A 84 10.32 6.12 -5.15
CA VAL A 84 10.82 4.76 -5.38
C VAL A 84 9.96 3.99 -6.39
N PHE A 85 8.70 4.37 -6.56
CA PHE A 85 7.79 3.73 -7.51
C PHE A 85 8.15 4.03 -8.96
N ASP A 86 8.89 5.12 -9.24
CA ASP A 86 9.41 5.42 -10.57
C ASP A 86 10.44 4.38 -11.05
N MET A 87 11.02 3.64 -10.11
CA MET A 87 12.00 2.58 -10.39
C MET A 87 11.37 1.19 -10.54
N VAL A 88 10.09 1.05 -10.25
CA VAL A 88 9.39 -0.24 -10.36
C VAL A 88 9.25 -0.61 -11.84
N PRO A 89 9.58 -1.87 -12.22
CA PRO A 89 9.44 -2.31 -13.61
C PRO A 89 7.99 -2.14 -14.11
N PRO A 90 7.80 -1.79 -15.40
CA PRO A 90 6.46 -1.55 -15.97
C PRO A 90 5.49 -2.73 -15.84
N GLU A 91 6.00 -3.95 -15.77
CA GLU A 91 5.18 -5.16 -15.60
C GLU A 91 4.39 -5.19 -14.29
N TYR A 92 4.81 -4.40 -13.29
CA TYR A 92 4.12 -4.26 -12.01
C TYR A 92 3.33 -2.94 -11.89
N GLY A 93 3.27 -2.16 -12.96
CA GLY A 93 2.70 -0.81 -12.93
C GLY A 93 1.20 -0.76 -12.65
N SER A 94 0.46 -1.84 -12.92
CA SER A 94 -0.97 -1.94 -12.62
C SER A 94 -1.26 -2.31 -11.16
N LEU A 95 -0.24 -2.74 -10.41
CA LEU A 95 -0.38 -3.13 -9.01
C LEU A 95 -0.18 -1.92 -8.10
N ARG A 96 -0.98 -1.85 -7.04
CA ARG A 96 -0.79 -0.85 -6.01
C ARG A 96 0.20 -1.37 -4.98
N LEU A 97 1.47 -1.02 -5.19
CA LEU A 97 2.55 -1.34 -4.26
C LEU A 97 2.72 -0.24 -3.21
N PHE A 98 3.22 -0.61 -2.05
CA PHE A 98 3.60 0.33 -1.00
C PHE A 98 4.91 -0.13 -0.34
N CYS A 99 5.57 0.81 0.32
CA CYS A 99 6.84 0.55 1.00
C CYS A 99 6.60 -0.20 2.32
N VAL A 100 7.41 -1.22 2.57
CA VAL A 100 7.50 -1.88 3.87
C VAL A 100 8.54 -1.13 4.69
N GLY A 101 8.09 -0.17 5.48
CA GLY A 101 8.94 0.82 6.13
C GLY A 101 9.34 1.95 5.19
N ARG A 102 10.19 2.82 5.66
CA ARG A 102 10.65 3.98 4.89
C ARG A 102 12.11 4.27 5.16
N LEU A 103 12.78 4.78 4.14
CA LEU A 103 14.09 5.41 4.24
C LEU A 103 13.92 6.88 3.82
N ASP A 104 14.71 7.74 4.41
CA ASP A 104 14.71 9.15 4.03
C ASP A 104 15.15 9.33 2.58
N LYS A 105 14.78 10.47 1.98
CA LYS A 105 15.13 10.79 0.60
C LYS A 105 16.61 10.57 0.30
N ASP A 106 17.49 11.03 1.19
CA ASP A 106 18.93 10.97 1.00
C ASP A 106 19.59 9.75 1.65
N SER A 107 18.80 8.83 2.17
CA SER A 107 19.26 7.52 2.64
C SER A 107 19.21 6.50 1.52
N GLU A 108 20.12 5.54 1.57
CA GLU A 108 20.17 4.43 0.61
C GLU A 108 20.15 3.09 1.34
N GLY A 109 19.71 2.05 0.66
CA GLY A 109 19.72 0.70 1.20
C GLY A 109 18.50 -0.13 0.86
N LEU A 110 18.37 -1.24 1.57
CA LEU A 110 17.30 -2.21 1.36
C LEU A 110 15.92 -1.62 1.64
N LEU A 111 15.07 -1.71 0.64
CA LEU A 111 13.68 -1.37 0.74
C LEU A 111 12.83 -2.49 0.12
N ILE A 112 11.75 -2.86 0.79
CA ILE A 112 10.79 -3.83 0.28
C ILE A 112 9.53 -3.09 -0.16
N LEU A 113 9.04 -3.42 -1.35
CA LEU A 113 7.77 -2.96 -1.90
C LEU A 113 6.84 -4.17 -2.06
N THR A 114 5.60 -4.03 -1.67
CA THR A 114 4.62 -5.12 -1.77
C THR A 114 3.21 -4.57 -1.87
N ASN A 115 2.29 -5.41 -2.36
CA ASN A 115 0.86 -5.19 -2.27
C ASN A 115 0.20 -6.06 -1.19
N ASP A 116 1.01 -6.81 -0.41
CA ASP A 116 0.55 -7.66 0.68
C ASP A 116 0.65 -6.93 2.02
N GLY A 117 -0.48 -6.40 2.50
CA GLY A 117 -0.54 -5.67 3.76
C GLY A 117 -0.24 -6.52 4.98
N ASP A 118 -0.57 -7.81 4.95
CA ASP A 118 -0.31 -8.71 6.08
C ASP A 118 1.19 -8.98 6.22
N LEU A 119 1.89 -9.19 5.09
CA LEU A 119 3.35 -9.31 5.09
C LEU A 119 4.01 -8.03 5.59
N ALA A 120 3.57 -6.88 5.09
CA ALA A 120 4.11 -5.58 5.51
C ALA A 120 3.96 -5.38 7.02
N ASN A 121 2.80 -5.71 7.56
CA ASN A 121 2.55 -5.60 9.00
C ASN A 121 3.46 -6.52 9.82
N LYS A 122 3.66 -7.77 9.38
CA LYS A 122 4.58 -8.72 10.06
C LYS A 122 6.01 -8.20 10.11
N VAL A 123 6.46 -7.51 9.07
CA VAL A 123 7.81 -6.96 8.99
C VAL A 123 7.94 -5.66 9.79
N MET A 124 6.95 -4.78 9.72
CA MET A 124 7.02 -3.45 10.33
C MET A 124 6.59 -3.42 11.79
N HIS A 125 5.63 -4.25 12.19
CA HIS A 125 5.10 -4.21 13.54
C HIS A 125 6.13 -4.74 14.54
N PRO A 126 6.32 -4.09 15.71
CA PRO A 126 7.29 -4.53 16.73
C PRO A 126 7.10 -5.99 17.19
N SER A 127 5.85 -6.48 17.23
CA SER A 127 5.55 -7.87 17.60
C SER A 127 6.09 -8.90 16.60
N GLY A 128 6.42 -8.50 15.37
CA GLY A 128 7.02 -9.38 14.37
C GLY A 128 8.45 -9.76 14.64
N GLY A 129 9.14 -9.06 15.53
CA GLY A 129 10.51 -9.35 15.93
C GLY A 129 11.58 -9.19 14.84
N VAL A 130 11.25 -8.53 13.74
CA VAL A 130 12.20 -8.30 12.65
C VAL A 130 13.19 -7.23 13.04
N VAL A 131 14.47 -7.58 13.01
CA VAL A 131 15.58 -6.66 13.34
C VAL A 131 15.89 -5.81 12.12
N LYS A 132 15.96 -4.49 12.32
CA LYS A 132 16.42 -3.53 11.31
C LYS A 132 17.79 -3.02 11.73
N ARG A 133 18.71 -3.01 10.78
CA ARG A 133 20.07 -2.53 11.01
C ARG A 133 20.37 -1.35 10.09
N TYR A 134 20.88 -0.27 10.70
CA TYR A 134 21.26 0.95 9.99
C TYR A 134 22.72 1.26 10.24
N GLU A 135 23.40 1.71 9.20
CA GLU A 135 24.74 2.27 9.29
C GLU A 135 24.64 3.77 9.06
N LEU A 136 25.12 4.55 10.02
CA LEU A 136 25.07 5.99 9.98
C LEU A 136 26.48 6.55 9.83
N SER A 137 26.63 7.50 8.91
CA SER A 137 27.85 8.28 8.77
C SER A 137 27.59 9.70 9.24
N LEU A 138 28.34 10.15 10.22
CA LEU A 138 28.26 11.52 10.73
C LEU A 138 29.43 12.32 10.19
N ILE A 139 29.10 13.42 9.54
CA ILE A 139 30.10 14.38 9.05
C ILE A 139 30.02 15.62 9.90
N HIS A 140 31.13 15.94 10.54
CA HIS A 140 31.29 17.21 11.25
C HIS A 140 31.86 18.25 10.29
N ILE A 141 31.13 19.31 10.14
CA ILE A 141 31.53 20.45 9.32
C ILE A 141 31.92 21.61 10.21
#